data_9b61d7e7102d27fd355d70b923b1e140
#
_entry.id   9b61d7e7102d27fd355d70b923b1e140
#
_cell.length_a   1.000
_cell.length_b   1.000
_cell.length_c   1.000
_cell.angle_alpha   90.00
_cell.angle_beta   90.00
_cell.angle_gamma   90.00
#
_symmetry.space_group_name_H-M   'P 1'
#
loop_
_entity.id
_entity.type
_entity.pdbx_description
1 polymer ?
#
loop_
_entity_poly.entity_id
_entity_poly.type
_entity_poly.pdbx_seq_one_letter_code
_entity_poly.pdbx_strand_id
1 'polypeptide(L)'
;MAGSISTTGTKNGSIHTYSMDWLSDASGDVDTDAIAMVQGEIQSVHYFPDAGGTQPSDNYDLTMADSYGVDILTGTGANLSQTTDTYAVPALSTYFKVFILAGNYDLVIANAGNAKGGIVEVIVLEM
;
A
#
# COMPACT_ATOMS: atom_id res chain seq x y z
N MET A 1 13.65 8.87 -12.85
CA MET A 1 13.35 9.31 -11.50
C MET A 1 12.35 8.33 -10.90
N ALA A 2 12.63 7.86 -9.71
CA ALA A 2 11.91 6.73 -9.09
C ALA A 2 10.67 7.18 -8.36
N GLY A 3 9.77 7.88 -8.84
CA GLY A 3 8.55 8.24 -8.14
C GLY A 3 8.77 8.73 -6.70
N SER A 4 7.71 8.99 -5.97
CA SER A 4 7.82 9.44 -4.59
C SER A 4 6.70 8.89 -3.71
N ILE A 5 6.97 8.77 -2.41
CA ILE A 5 5.99 8.41 -1.39
C ILE A 5 6.15 9.33 -0.19
N SER A 6 5.03 9.84 0.30
CA SER A 6 4.97 10.58 1.56
C SER A 6 4.14 9.76 2.55
N THR A 7 4.74 9.32 3.65
CA THR A 7 4.08 8.46 4.64
C THR A 7 3.72 9.26 5.88
N THR A 8 2.47 9.12 6.32
CA THR A 8 1.99 9.67 7.58
C THR A 8 1.45 8.55 8.45
N GLY A 9 1.95 8.47 9.68
CA GLY A 9 1.47 7.51 10.67
C GLY A 9 0.64 8.18 11.74
N THR A 10 -0.50 7.60 12.08
CA THR A 10 -1.32 8.02 13.23
C THR A 10 -1.57 6.83 14.13
N LYS A 11 -1.79 7.12 15.41
CA LYS A 11 -2.01 6.07 16.42
C LYS A 11 -3.21 6.43 17.27
N ASN A 12 -4.11 5.46 17.45
CA ASN A 12 -5.23 5.56 18.37
C ASN A 12 -5.28 4.27 19.20
N GLY A 13 -4.81 4.35 20.45
CA GLY A 13 -4.63 3.15 21.26
C GLY A 13 -3.62 2.20 20.62
N SER A 14 -4.03 0.96 20.35
CA SER A 14 -3.21 -0.03 19.67
C SER A 14 -3.41 -0.05 18.16
N ILE A 15 -4.25 0.82 17.63
CA ILE A 15 -4.51 0.91 16.19
C ILE A 15 -3.57 1.93 15.56
N HIS A 16 -2.75 1.47 14.61
CA HIS A 16 -1.89 2.32 13.81
C HIS A 16 -2.43 2.41 12.39
N THR A 17 -2.52 3.63 11.87
CA THR A 17 -2.91 3.88 10.48
C THR A 17 -1.73 4.49 9.75
N TYR A 18 -1.25 3.81 8.72
CA TYR A 18 -0.18 4.28 7.84
C TYR A 18 -0.80 4.72 6.53
N SER A 19 -0.73 6.02 6.25
CA SER A 19 -1.22 6.60 5.01
C SER A 19 -0.03 6.95 4.12
N MET A 20 0.02 6.35 2.93
CA MET A 20 1.12 6.52 1.99
C MET A 20 0.59 7.18 0.71
N ASP A 21 0.94 8.45 0.53
CA ASP A 21 0.57 9.23 -0.65
C ASP A 21 1.69 9.06 -1.69
N TRP A 22 1.39 8.42 -2.81
CA TRP A 22 2.37 8.06 -3.82
C TRP A 22 2.17 8.81 -5.14
N LEU A 23 3.27 9.03 -5.83
CA LEU A 23 3.29 9.61 -7.17
C LEU A 23 4.27 8.79 -8.03
N SER A 24 3.79 8.27 -9.15
CA SER A 24 4.61 7.45 -10.05
C SER A 24 5.60 8.29 -10.87
N ASP A 25 6.63 7.63 -11.35
CA ASP A 25 7.59 8.21 -12.31
C ASP A 25 7.02 8.21 -13.74
N ALA A 26 7.89 8.52 -14.71
CA ALA A 26 7.49 8.56 -16.11
C ALA A 26 7.11 7.18 -16.68
N SER A 27 7.58 6.10 -16.05
CA SER A 27 7.26 4.72 -16.45
C SER A 27 6.02 4.18 -15.75
N GLY A 28 5.45 4.92 -14.83
CA GLY A 28 4.28 4.49 -14.07
C GLY A 28 4.61 3.68 -12.82
N ASP A 29 5.83 3.81 -12.32
CA ASP A 29 6.32 2.99 -11.23
C ASP A 29 6.69 3.83 -10.00
N VAL A 30 6.56 3.20 -8.84
CA VAL A 30 7.14 3.67 -7.57
C VAL A 30 7.82 2.49 -6.92
N ASP A 31 9.01 2.71 -6.39
CA ASP A 31 9.71 1.72 -5.58
C ASP A 31 10.39 2.43 -4.41
N THR A 32 9.99 2.08 -3.19
CA THR A 32 10.64 2.59 -1.99
C THR A 32 10.71 1.52 -0.91
N ASP A 33 11.79 1.54 -0.15
CA ASP A 33 12.19 0.48 0.77
C ASP A 33 12.20 0.89 2.24
N ALA A 34 11.46 1.86 2.64
CA ALA A 34 11.61 2.37 4.01
C ALA A 34 10.29 2.73 4.70
N ILE A 35 9.23 1.97 4.43
CA ILE A 35 7.98 2.15 5.17
C ILE A 35 8.10 1.39 6.50
N ALA A 36 8.38 2.11 7.58
CA ALA A 36 8.51 1.52 8.90
C ALA A 36 7.14 1.26 9.51
N MET A 37 6.88 0.03 9.92
CA MET A 37 5.61 -0.34 10.56
C MET A 37 5.84 -1.09 11.86
N VAL A 38 4.87 -1.00 12.77
CA VAL A 38 4.87 -1.73 14.04
C VAL A 38 4.54 -3.20 13.81
N GLN A 39 4.90 -4.03 14.79
CA GLN A 39 4.49 -5.43 14.82
C GLN A 39 3.00 -5.53 15.13
N GLY A 40 2.29 -6.37 14.40
CA GLY A 40 0.88 -6.59 14.68
C GLY A 40 0.14 -7.25 13.54
N GLU A 41 -1.18 -7.24 13.65
CA GLU A 41 -2.07 -7.84 12.66
C GLU A 41 -2.62 -6.75 11.74
N ILE A 42 -2.54 -6.97 10.43
CA ILE A 42 -3.15 -6.06 9.45
C ILE A 42 -4.66 -6.22 9.50
N GLN A 43 -5.37 -5.15 9.85
CA GLN A 43 -6.83 -5.15 9.96
C GLN A 43 -7.49 -4.92 8.61
N SER A 44 -6.97 -3.97 7.84
CA SER A 44 -7.50 -3.66 6.52
C SER A 44 -6.49 -2.82 5.73
N VAL A 45 -6.68 -2.80 4.42
CA VAL A 45 -5.94 -1.93 3.50
C VAL A 45 -6.94 -1.22 2.60
N HIS A 46 -6.77 0.07 2.44
CA HIS A 46 -7.61 0.90 1.59
C HIS A 46 -6.77 1.49 0.46
N TYR A 47 -7.26 1.38 -0.76
CA TYR A 47 -6.60 1.87 -1.97
C TYR A 47 -7.44 2.98 -2.57
N PHE A 48 -6.90 4.21 -2.59
CA PHE A 48 -7.60 5.39 -3.06
C PHE A 48 -6.89 5.96 -4.29
N PRO A 49 -7.39 5.75 -5.52
CA PRO A 49 -6.82 6.40 -6.69
C PRO A 49 -7.09 7.90 -6.66
N ASP A 50 -6.14 8.70 -7.15
CA ASP A 50 -6.40 10.11 -7.36
C ASP A 50 -7.44 10.31 -8.47
N ALA A 51 -8.10 11.46 -8.46
CA ALA A 51 -9.00 11.88 -9.52
C ALA A 51 -8.33 12.95 -10.40
N GLY A 52 -8.87 13.16 -11.59
CA GLY A 52 -8.43 14.24 -12.47
C GLY A 52 -7.07 13.97 -13.12
N GLY A 53 -6.20 14.99 -13.15
CA GLY A 53 -4.95 14.93 -13.89
C GLY A 53 -3.95 13.90 -13.41
N THR A 54 -4.03 13.50 -12.15
CA THR A 54 -3.16 12.49 -11.55
C THR A 54 -3.84 11.14 -11.36
N GLN A 55 -5.01 10.93 -11.95
CA GLN A 55 -5.70 9.65 -11.89
C GLN A 55 -4.84 8.55 -12.51
N PRO A 56 -4.60 7.43 -11.81
CA PRO A 56 -3.79 6.34 -12.34
C PRO A 56 -4.47 5.62 -13.49
N SER A 57 -3.69 4.85 -14.25
CA SER A 57 -4.24 3.96 -15.27
C SER A 57 -5.05 2.85 -14.62
N ASP A 58 -6.08 2.37 -15.32
CA ASP A 58 -6.87 1.25 -14.84
C ASP A 58 -6.00 -0.02 -14.74
N ASN A 59 -6.31 -0.86 -13.77
CA ASN A 59 -5.54 -2.07 -13.47
C ASN A 59 -4.08 -1.80 -13.02
N TYR A 60 -3.85 -0.69 -12.30
CA TYR A 60 -2.54 -0.48 -11.68
C TYR A 60 -2.35 -1.47 -10.53
N ASP A 61 -1.09 -1.77 -10.22
CA ASP A 61 -0.73 -2.78 -9.25
C ASP A 61 0.07 -2.18 -8.10
N LEU A 62 -0.18 -2.69 -6.90
CA LEU A 62 0.50 -2.26 -5.69
C LEU A 62 0.84 -3.48 -4.84
N THR A 63 2.09 -3.59 -4.44
CA THR A 63 2.57 -4.62 -3.52
C THR A 63 3.33 -3.99 -2.37
N MET A 64 3.39 -4.68 -1.24
CA MET A 64 4.20 -4.27 -0.11
C MET A 64 4.96 -5.49 0.40
N ALA A 65 6.27 -5.50 0.18
CA ALA A 65 7.10 -6.65 0.47
C ALA A 65 7.83 -6.51 1.80
N ASP A 66 7.95 -7.63 2.52
CA ASP A 66 8.81 -7.72 3.69
C ASP A 66 10.27 -7.94 3.27
N SER A 67 11.17 -8.13 4.25
CA SER A 67 12.59 -8.32 3.98
C SER A 67 12.91 -9.63 3.21
N TYR A 68 11.95 -10.52 3.11
CA TYR A 68 12.08 -11.77 2.36
C TYR A 68 11.45 -11.69 0.97
N GLY A 69 10.92 -10.54 0.59
CA GLY A 69 10.26 -10.34 -0.69
C GLY A 69 8.82 -10.83 -0.76
N VAL A 70 8.20 -11.13 0.38
CA VAL A 70 6.81 -11.61 0.43
C VAL A 70 5.87 -10.42 0.48
N ASP A 71 4.87 -10.41 -0.41
CA ASP A 71 3.83 -9.38 -0.41
C ASP A 71 2.88 -9.57 0.78
N ILE A 72 2.97 -8.67 1.76
CA ILE A 72 2.11 -8.71 2.94
C ILE A 72 0.66 -8.30 2.65
N LEU A 73 0.39 -7.74 1.48
CA LEU A 73 -0.97 -7.41 1.03
C LEU A 73 -1.68 -8.62 0.40
N THR A 74 -0.98 -9.73 0.24
CA THR A 74 -1.49 -11.02 -0.26
C THR A 74 -2.22 -10.93 -1.60
N GLY A 75 -1.75 -10.05 -2.49
CA GLY A 75 -2.31 -9.86 -3.81
C GLY A 75 -3.54 -8.96 -3.88
N THR A 76 -3.97 -8.38 -2.75
CA THR A 76 -5.16 -7.50 -2.75
C THR A 76 -4.95 -6.20 -3.51
N GLY A 77 -3.69 -5.81 -3.75
CA GLY A 77 -3.33 -4.62 -4.53
C GLY A 77 -3.17 -4.84 -6.02
N ALA A 78 -3.60 -5.99 -6.55
CA ALA A 78 -3.50 -6.28 -7.98
C ALA A 78 -4.71 -5.77 -8.75
N ASN A 79 -4.47 -5.21 -9.94
CA ASN A 79 -5.51 -4.76 -10.87
C ASN A 79 -6.50 -3.78 -10.22
N LEU A 80 -5.99 -2.76 -9.58
CA LEU A 80 -6.81 -1.78 -8.87
C LEU A 80 -7.57 -0.87 -9.84
N SER A 81 -8.76 -0.45 -9.43
CA SER A 81 -9.59 0.45 -10.22
C SER A 81 -9.02 1.87 -10.23
N GLN A 82 -9.05 2.51 -11.39
CA GLN A 82 -8.64 3.92 -11.52
C GLN A 82 -9.64 4.91 -10.93
N THR A 83 -10.87 4.50 -10.67
CA THR A 83 -11.96 5.40 -10.25
C THR A 83 -12.59 5.03 -8.92
N THR A 84 -12.52 3.79 -8.50
CA THR A 84 -13.22 3.26 -7.33
C THR A 84 -12.23 2.95 -6.23
N ASP A 85 -12.51 3.45 -5.03
CA ASP A 85 -11.77 3.07 -3.83
C ASP A 85 -11.97 1.58 -3.56
N THR A 86 -10.88 0.89 -3.21
CA THR A 86 -10.91 -0.54 -2.92
C THR A 86 -10.55 -0.76 -1.46
N TYR A 87 -11.36 -1.55 -0.77
CA TYR A 87 -11.14 -1.94 0.62
C TYR A 87 -10.90 -3.44 0.68
N ALA A 88 -9.83 -3.86 1.34
CA ALA A 88 -9.47 -5.26 1.41
C ALA A 88 -8.96 -5.64 2.80
N VAL A 89 -9.11 -6.91 3.13
CA VAL A 89 -8.47 -7.51 4.30
C VAL A 89 -7.46 -8.53 3.77
N PRO A 90 -6.15 -8.22 3.80
CA PRO A 90 -5.15 -9.20 3.44
C PRO A 90 -5.25 -10.41 4.35
N ALA A 91 -5.19 -11.60 3.79
CA ALA A 91 -5.36 -12.83 4.55
C ALA A 91 -4.48 -13.95 4.01
N LEU A 92 -3.89 -14.72 4.92
CA LEU A 92 -3.13 -15.93 4.58
C LEU A 92 -4.07 -17.08 4.22
N SER A 93 -5.29 -17.06 4.75
CA SER A 93 -6.35 -18.01 4.42
C SER A 93 -7.69 -17.37 4.78
N THR A 94 -8.79 -18.09 4.59
CA THR A 94 -10.14 -17.63 4.94
C THR A 94 -10.25 -17.16 6.41
N TYR A 95 -9.45 -17.73 7.31
CA TYR A 95 -9.57 -17.52 8.75
C TYR A 95 -8.42 -16.72 9.37
N PHE A 96 -7.33 -16.48 8.63
CA PHE A 96 -6.12 -15.90 9.21
C PHE A 96 -5.72 -14.62 8.50
N LYS A 97 -5.77 -13.50 9.21
CA LYS A 97 -5.19 -12.24 8.77
C LYS A 97 -3.67 -12.30 8.77
N VAL A 98 -3.04 -11.34 8.10
CA VAL A 98 -1.58 -11.24 8.04
C VAL A 98 -1.05 -10.63 9.32
N PHE A 99 -0.12 -11.31 9.97
CA PHE A 99 0.66 -10.77 11.08
C PHE A 99 2.01 -10.31 10.55
N ILE A 100 2.43 -9.10 10.89
CA ILE A 100 3.71 -8.53 10.47
C ILE A 100 4.63 -8.29 11.66
N LEU A 101 5.93 -8.44 11.44
CA LEU A 101 6.96 -8.06 12.41
C LEU A 101 7.29 -6.56 12.25
N ALA A 102 7.77 -5.94 13.34
CA ALA A 102 8.26 -4.58 13.27
C ALA A 102 9.45 -4.49 12.30
N GLY A 103 9.46 -3.50 11.44
CA GLY A 103 10.53 -3.34 10.46
C GLY A 103 10.14 -2.46 9.29
N ASN A 104 10.97 -2.49 8.27
CA ASN A 104 10.77 -1.74 7.03
C ASN A 104 10.19 -2.62 5.94
N TYR A 105 9.29 -2.02 5.16
CA TYR A 105 8.57 -2.70 4.08
C TYR A 105 8.74 -1.91 2.79
N ASP A 106 8.88 -2.63 1.68
CA ASP A 106 9.01 -2.02 0.34
C ASP A 106 7.63 -1.84 -0.28
N LEU A 107 7.25 -0.60 -0.56
CA LEU A 107 6.04 -0.32 -1.31
C LEU A 107 6.41 -0.16 -2.78
N VAL A 108 5.80 -0.96 -3.63
CA VAL A 108 6.02 -0.94 -5.07
C VAL A 108 4.69 -0.73 -5.79
N ILE A 109 4.64 0.29 -6.63
CA ILE A 109 3.50 0.54 -7.53
C ILE A 109 3.99 0.34 -8.96
N ALA A 110 3.17 -0.31 -9.79
CA ALA A 110 3.47 -0.55 -11.19
C ALA A 110 2.24 -0.30 -12.05
N ASN A 111 2.49 0.03 -13.31
CA ASN A 111 1.45 0.23 -14.32
C ASN A 111 0.50 1.39 -14.03
N ALA A 112 0.92 2.37 -13.25
CA ALA A 112 0.06 3.50 -12.87
C ALA A 112 -0.02 4.59 -13.93
N GLY A 113 0.90 4.61 -14.88
CA GLY A 113 1.01 5.69 -15.88
C GLY A 113 1.94 6.81 -15.41
N ASN A 114 2.28 7.70 -16.32
CA ASN A 114 3.26 8.77 -16.08
C ASN A 114 2.71 9.82 -15.11
N ALA A 115 3.44 10.03 -14.00
CA ALA A 115 3.13 11.05 -12.99
C ALA A 115 1.68 10.95 -12.48
N LYS A 116 1.27 9.75 -12.12
CA LYS A 116 -0.05 9.44 -11.55
C LYS A 116 0.08 9.13 -10.08
N GLY A 117 -1.01 9.23 -9.35
CA GLY A 117 -0.96 9.11 -7.91
C GLY A 117 -2.18 8.49 -7.27
N GLY A 118 -2.05 8.28 -5.98
CA GLY A 118 -3.09 7.74 -5.12
C GLY A 118 -2.60 7.66 -3.69
N ILE A 119 -3.45 7.12 -2.84
CA ILE A 119 -3.12 6.87 -1.44
C ILE A 119 -3.39 5.40 -1.16
N VAL A 120 -2.47 4.77 -0.43
CA VAL A 120 -2.73 3.47 0.20
C VAL A 120 -2.68 3.67 1.70
N GLU A 121 -3.65 3.08 2.40
CA GLU A 121 -3.77 3.20 3.84
C GLU A 121 -3.79 1.81 4.45
N VAL A 122 -2.82 1.53 5.33
CA VAL A 122 -2.69 0.24 6.01
C VAL A 122 -3.02 0.44 7.48
N ILE A 123 -3.96 -0.34 7.98
CA ILE A 123 -4.39 -0.28 9.38
C ILE A 123 -3.90 -1.53 10.10
N VAL A 124 -3.11 -1.33 11.16
CA VAL A 124 -2.44 -2.39 11.91
C VAL A 124 -2.88 -2.33 13.38
N LEU A 125 -3.31 -3.46 13.91
CA LEU A 125 -3.50 -3.64 15.34
C LEU A 125 -2.17 -4.09 15.94
N GLU A 126 -1.54 -3.22 16.72
CA GLU A 126 -0.27 -3.51 17.38
C GLU A 126 -0.44 -4.62 18.43
N MET A 127 0.48 -5.58 18.37
CA MET A 127 0.43 -6.74 19.28
C MET A 127 1.81 -7.04 19.88
#